data_656e3d28f015ac64cddc08fca8787e70
#
_entry.id   656e3d28f015ac64cddc08fca8787e70
#
_cell.length_a   1.000
_cell.length_b   1.000
_cell.length_c   1.000
_cell.angle_alpha   90.00
_cell.angle_beta   90.00
_cell.angle_gamma   90.00
#
_symmetry.space_group_name_H-M   'P 1'
#
loop_
_entity.id
_entity.type
_entity.pdbx_description
1 polymer ?
#
loop_
_entity_poly.entity_id
_entity_poly.type
_entity_poly.pdbx_seq_one_letter_code
_entity_poly.pdbx_strand_id
1 'polypeptide(L)'
;MFGVGTLAAALAAGSCKDDVGLTSIPPAPERYIAFLSGANEPTPIATAAQGLATVTVNGDSIHYRIELSNIDSAFLAHIHHGAAGTSQGVIVPLYVSPRPSTDLNFSGLLIDSTVAVTAAILAQIRADTTYVNVHTKVNQAGEIRGQLFRFQ
;
A
#
# COMPACT_ATOMS: atom_id res chain seq x y z
N MET A 1 -36.33 -12.87 -81.07
CA MET A 1 -36.04 -11.83 -80.11
C MET A 1 -35.73 -12.52 -78.75
N PHE A 2 -34.46 -12.58 -78.42
CA PHE A 2 -34.00 -13.27 -77.26
C PHE A 2 -33.87 -12.25 -76.10
N GLY A 3 -34.64 -12.45 -75.01
CA GLY A 3 -34.52 -11.66 -73.79
C GLY A 3 -33.47 -12.29 -72.86
N VAL A 4 -32.42 -11.52 -72.57
CA VAL A 4 -31.36 -11.91 -71.62
C VAL A 4 -31.80 -11.44 -70.23
N GLY A 5 -32.13 -12.39 -69.36
CA GLY A 5 -32.40 -12.12 -67.97
C GLY A 5 -31.08 -12.09 -67.18
N THR A 6 -30.77 -10.93 -66.63
CA THR A 6 -29.66 -10.74 -65.73
C THR A 6 -30.01 -11.19 -64.28
N LEU A 7 -29.36 -12.22 -63.81
CA LEU A 7 -29.46 -12.72 -62.42
C LEU A 7 -28.53 -11.88 -61.53
N ALA A 8 -29.13 -11.05 -60.69
CA ALA A 8 -28.35 -10.31 -59.69
C ALA A 8 -28.14 -11.22 -58.45
N ALA A 9 -26.90 -11.61 -58.21
CA ALA A 9 -26.51 -12.29 -56.99
C ALA A 9 -26.29 -11.25 -55.86
N ALA A 10 -27.14 -11.29 -54.85
CA ALA A 10 -26.95 -10.49 -53.65
C ALA A 10 -25.94 -11.22 -52.75
N LEU A 11 -24.73 -10.66 -52.60
CA LEU A 11 -23.81 -11.06 -51.55
C LEU A 11 -24.33 -10.53 -50.20
N ALA A 12 -24.80 -11.44 -49.36
CA ALA A 12 -25.04 -11.14 -47.96
C ALA A 12 -23.67 -11.08 -47.24
N ALA A 13 -23.19 -9.87 -46.95
CA ALA A 13 -22.07 -9.68 -46.06
C ALA A 13 -22.53 -10.01 -44.64
N GLY A 14 -22.20 -11.22 -44.17
CA GLY A 14 -22.35 -11.60 -42.76
C GLY A 14 -21.36 -10.79 -41.92
N SER A 15 -21.87 -9.78 -41.21
CA SER A 15 -21.10 -9.09 -40.17
C SER A 15 -20.91 -10.06 -38.99
N CYS A 16 -19.76 -10.72 -38.93
CA CYS A 16 -19.33 -11.35 -37.69
C CYS A 16 -19.11 -10.24 -36.67
N LYS A 17 -20.08 -10.00 -35.81
CA LYS A 17 -19.87 -9.29 -34.56
C LYS A 17 -19.22 -10.29 -33.60
N ASP A 18 -17.91 -10.38 -33.66
CA ASP A 18 -17.13 -10.95 -32.55
C ASP A 18 -17.17 -9.95 -31.41
N ASP A 19 -18.29 -9.89 -30.70
CA ASP A 19 -18.34 -9.37 -29.33
C ASP A 19 -17.57 -10.35 -28.43
N VAL A 20 -16.26 -10.42 -28.61
CA VAL A 20 -15.36 -10.83 -27.53
C VAL A 20 -15.54 -9.75 -26.48
N GLY A 21 -16.44 -10.03 -25.52
CA GLY A 21 -16.56 -9.21 -24.33
C GLY A 21 -15.15 -9.05 -23.77
N LEU A 22 -14.55 -7.88 -23.99
CA LEU A 22 -13.35 -7.49 -23.31
C LEU A 22 -13.74 -7.44 -21.82
N THR A 23 -13.59 -8.57 -21.14
CA THR A 23 -13.63 -8.59 -19.69
C THR A 23 -12.59 -7.55 -19.27
N SER A 24 -13.06 -6.43 -18.75
CA SER A 24 -12.18 -5.36 -18.27
C SER A 24 -11.19 -5.99 -17.32
N ILE A 25 -9.91 -6.01 -17.72
CA ILE A 25 -8.82 -6.43 -16.82
C ILE A 25 -8.96 -5.52 -15.60
N PRO A 26 -9.17 -6.07 -14.39
CA PRO A 26 -9.24 -5.25 -13.19
C PRO A 26 -7.99 -4.36 -13.13
N PRO A 27 -8.13 -3.09 -12.74
CA PRO A 27 -6.97 -2.23 -12.59
C PRO A 27 -5.97 -2.88 -11.65
N ALA A 28 -4.68 -2.75 -11.96
CA ALA A 28 -3.63 -3.25 -11.10
C ALA A 28 -3.78 -2.65 -9.69
N PRO A 29 -3.54 -3.43 -8.63
CA PRO A 29 -3.66 -2.94 -7.26
C PRO A 29 -2.67 -1.80 -7.03
N GLU A 30 -3.13 -0.76 -6.34
CA GLU A 30 -2.27 0.35 -5.93
C GLU A 30 -1.33 -0.11 -4.83
N ARG A 31 -0.02 0.04 -5.02
CA ARG A 31 0.99 -0.40 -4.06
C ARG A 31 1.87 0.76 -3.62
N TYR A 32 2.13 0.79 -2.33
CA TYR A 32 2.94 1.79 -1.66
C TYR A 32 4.05 1.13 -0.87
N ILE A 33 5.16 1.84 -0.70
CA ILE A 33 6.33 1.39 0.04
C ILE A 33 6.86 2.52 0.93
N ALA A 34 7.40 2.16 2.09
CA ALA A 34 8.10 3.07 2.98
C ALA A 34 9.38 2.42 3.49
N PHE A 35 10.51 3.11 3.34
CA PHE A 35 11.78 2.74 3.96
C PHE A 35 11.91 3.44 5.30
N LEU A 36 11.95 2.65 6.39
CA LEU A 36 11.93 3.15 7.75
C LEU A 36 13.35 3.28 8.28
N SER A 37 13.67 4.45 8.82
CA SER A 37 14.95 4.71 9.50
C SER A 37 14.80 5.76 10.59
N GLY A 38 15.68 5.78 11.55
CA GLY A 38 15.70 6.81 12.60
C GLY A 38 16.02 8.20 12.07
N ALA A 39 16.76 8.30 10.97
CA ALA A 39 17.07 9.57 10.31
C ALA A 39 15.84 10.29 9.74
N ASN A 40 14.76 9.55 9.48
CA ASN A 40 13.51 10.09 8.93
C ASN A 40 12.57 10.63 10.01
N GLU A 41 12.83 10.39 11.29
CA GLU A 41 12.03 11.00 12.37
C GLU A 41 12.22 12.52 12.37
N PRO A 42 11.19 13.30 12.78
CA PRO A 42 11.28 14.76 12.83
C PRO A 42 12.46 15.27 13.66
N THR A 43 12.75 14.58 14.77
CA THR A 43 14.01 14.69 15.49
C THR A 43 14.76 13.39 15.23
N PRO A 44 15.83 13.39 14.40
CA PRO A 44 16.53 12.18 14.02
C PRO A 44 16.99 11.35 15.21
N ILE A 45 16.74 10.05 15.17
CA ILE A 45 17.16 9.08 16.18
C ILE A 45 18.40 8.34 15.67
N ALA A 46 19.45 8.35 16.49
CA ALA A 46 20.65 7.58 16.21
C ALA A 46 20.41 6.11 16.59
N THR A 47 20.02 5.30 15.64
CA THR A 47 19.73 3.88 15.80
C THR A 47 20.24 3.09 14.59
N ALA A 48 20.56 1.81 14.82
CA ALA A 48 20.83 0.85 13.75
C ALA A 48 19.54 0.22 13.18
N ALA A 49 18.40 0.49 13.81
CA ALA A 49 17.12 -0.04 13.41
C ALA A 49 16.71 0.46 12.02
N GLN A 50 16.20 -0.45 11.20
CA GLN A 50 15.63 -0.15 9.88
C GLN A 50 14.37 -0.97 9.65
N GLY A 51 13.57 -0.57 8.68
CA GLY A 51 12.39 -1.32 8.30
C GLY A 51 11.95 -1.06 6.88
N LEU A 52 11.15 -1.99 6.40
CA LEU A 52 10.43 -1.88 5.14
C LEU A 52 8.95 -2.11 5.41
N ALA A 53 8.13 -1.14 5.04
CA ALA A 53 6.68 -1.30 5.06
C ALA A 53 6.15 -1.28 3.63
N THR A 54 5.24 -2.20 3.30
CA THR A 54 4.48 -2.20 2.06
C THR A 54 3.00 -2.14 2.37
N VAL A 55 2.24 -1.42 1.53
CA VAL A 55 0.79 -1.29 1.61
C VAL A 55 0.20 -1.52 0.24
N THR A 56 -0.79 -2.40 0.14
CA THR A 56 -1.56 -2.66 -1.09
C THR A 56 -3.01 -2.30 -0.84
N VAL A 57 -3.58 -1.44 -1.67
CA VAL A 57 -4.99 -1.06 -1.59
C VAL A 57 -5.85 -2.10 -2.30
N ASN A 58 -6.86 -2.63 -1.59
CA ASN A 58 -7.82 -3.62 -2.08
C ASN A 58 -9.25 -3.14 -1.75
N GLY A 59 -9.86 -2.38 -2.67
CA GLY A 59 -11.19 -1.83 -2.43
C GLY A 59 -11.22 -0.84 -1.25
N ASP A 60 -11.92 -1.19 -0.19
CA ASP A 60 -12.05 -0.44 1.07
C ASP A 60 -11.12 -0.95 2.19
N SER A 61 -10.13 -1.72 1.84
CA SER A 61 -9.14 -2.26 2.78
C SER A 61 -7.72 -2.03 2.27
N ILE A 62 -6.77 -2.11 3.20
CA ILE A 62 -5.35 -2.18 2.89
C ILE A 62 -4.78 -3.49 3.45
N HIS A 63 -4.02 -4.18 2.62
CA HIS A 63 -3.09 -5.22 3.06
C HIS A 63 -1.75 -4.57 3.33
N TYR A 64 -1.13 -4.84 4.47
CA TYR A 64 0.15 -4.25 4.86
C TYR A 64 1.09 -5.29 5.45
N ARG A 65 2.37 -5.09 5.21
CA ARG A 65 3.46 -5.92 5.69
C ARG A 65 4.59 -5.02 6.18
N ILE A 66 5.13 -5.31 7.37
CA ILE A 66 6.26 -4.60 7.95
C ILE A 66 7.35 -5.61 8.32
N GLU A 67 8.52 -5.41 7.76
CA GLU A 67 9.74 -6.13 8.10
C GLU A 67 10.73 -5.17 8.76
N LEU A 68 11.37 -5.63 9.82
CA LEU A 68 12.30 -4.84 10.63
C LEU A 68 13.67 -5.50 10.68
N SER A 69 14.68 -4.72 10.96
CA SER A 69 16.03 -5.19 11.29
C SER A 69 16.66 -4.34 12.39
N ASN A 70 17.41 -5.02 13.28
CA ASN A 70 18.20 -4.42 14.37
C ASN A 70 17.39 -3.50 15.29
N ILE A 71 16.14 -3.84 15.59
CA ILE A 71 15.28 -3.03 16.46
C ILE A 71 15.06 -3.71 17.81
N ASP A 72 15.08 -2.93 18.87
CA ASP A 72 14.82 -3.39 20.23
C ASP A 72 13.40 -3.04 20.66
N SER A 73 12.70 -4.01 21.24
CA SER A 73 11.44 -3.80 21.97
C SER A 73 10.36 -2.99 21.19
N ALA A 74 10.22 -3.24 19.89
CA ALA A 74 9.11 -2.69 19.09
C ALA A 74 7.77 -3.09 19.70
N PHE A 75 6.87 -2.14 19.94
CA PHE A 75 5.59 -2.42 20.58
C PHE A 75 4.37 -1.81 19.88
N LEU A 76 4.55 -0.78 19.03
CA LEU A 76 3.50 -0.19 18.21
C LEU A 76 4.02 0.12 16.81
N ALA A 77 3.13 0.03 15.82
CA ALA A 77 3.35 0.60 14.49
C ALA A 77 2.05 1.19 13.96
N HIS A 78 2.14 2.32 13.27
CA HIS A 78 0.99 3.06 12.77
C HIS A 78 1.24 3.65 11.38
N ILE A 79 0.13 3.92 10.65
CA ILE A 79 0.14 4.93 9.59
C ILE A 79 -0.37 6.23 10.20
N HIS A 80 0.33 7.31 9.90
CA HIS A 80 -0.03 8.69 10.25
C HIS A 80 -0.26 9.51 8.99
N HIS A 81 -1.05 10.57 9.12
CA HIS A 81 -1.08 11.64 8.13
C HIS A 81 0.01 12.66 8.47
N GLY A 82 0.75 13.15 7.48
CA GLY A 82 1.76 14.21 7.66
C GLY A 82 2.89 14.14 6.65
N ALA A 83 3.38 15.31 6.27
CA ALA A 83 4.56 15.45 5.42
C ALA A 83 5.85 15.00 6.14
N ALA A 84 6.93 14.79 5.40
CA ALA A 84 8.24 14.52 5.97
C ALA A 84 8.66 15.62 6.95
N GLY A 85 9.24 15.24 8.08
CA GLY A 85 9.68 16.16 9.14
C GLY A 85 8.56 16.71 10.03
N THR A 86 7.27 16.31 9.82
CA THR A 86 6.16 16.72 10.69
C THR A 86 5.58 15.53 11.44
N SER A 87 5.05 15.75 12.64
CA SER A 87 4.33 14.73 13.42
C SER A 87 2.84 15.07 13.48
N GLN A 88 1.99 14.12 13.11
CA GLN A 88 0.54 14.26 13.19
C GLN A 88 -0.12 12.98 13.72
N GLY A 89 -1.43 13.03 13.90
CA GLY A 89 -2.19 11.94 14.49
C GLY A 89 -2.17 10.63 13.71
N VAL A 90 -2.38 9.53 14.43
CA VAL A 90 -2.56 8.18 13.87
C VAL A 90 -3.84 8.14 13.04
N ILE A 91 -3.76 7.58 11.84
CA ILE A 91 -4.93 7.32 10.99
C ILE A 91 -5.23 5.83 10.84
N VAL A 92 -4.22 4.95 10.96
CA VAL A 92 -4.41 3.50 10.94
C VAL A 92 -3.46 2.84 11.96
N PRO A 93 -3.96 2.15 12.98
CA PRO A 93 -3.14 1.27 13.79
C PRO A 93 -2.77 0.02 12.99
N LEU A 94 -1.48 -0.33 12.95
CA LEU A 94 -0.97 -1.48 12.21
C LEU A 94 -0.55 -2.63 13.13
N TYR A 95 0.10 -2.30 14.24
CA TYR A 95 0.63 -3.29 15.17
C TYR A 95 0.52 -2.79 16.60
N VAL A 96 0.09 -3.71 17.48
CA VAL A 96 0.16 -3.56 18.93
C VAL A 96 0.75 -4.86 19.46
N SER A 97 1.85 -4.79 20.18
CA SER A 97 2.47 -5.97 20.77
C SER A 97 1.52 -6.63 21.76
N PRO A 98 1.23 -7.93 21.63
CA PRO A 98 0.38 -8.66 22.58
C PRO A 98 1.01 -8.79 23.97
N ARG A 99 2.32 -8.54 24.07
CA ARG A 99 3.09 -8.49 25.32
C ARG A 99 4.09 -7.34 25.23
N PRO A 100 4.51 -6.77 26.37
CA PRO A 100 5.63 -5.84 26.35
C PRO A 100 6.81 -6.55 25.70
N SER A 101 7.17 -6.15 24.49
CA SER A 101 8.30 -6.74 23.79
C SER A 101 9.58 -6.51 24.60
N THR A 102 10.33 -7.58 24.83
CA THR A 102 11.66 -7.54 25.43
C THR A 102 12.71 -7.99 24.41
N ASP A 103 12.28 -8.18 23.16
CA ASP A 103 13.16 -8.67 22.10
C ASP A 103 14.22 -7.62 21.82
N LEU A 104 15.48 -8.03 21.93
CA LEU A 104 16.64 -7.24 21.57
C LEU A 104 17.12 -7.67 20.18
N ASN A 105 17.57 -6.72 19.38
CA ASN A 105 18.07 -6.95 18.02
C ASN A 105 17.09 -7.76 17.14
N PHE A 106 15.79 -7.49 17.26
CA PHE A 106 14.80 -8.18 16.43
C PHE A 106 15.04 -7.86 14.96
N SER A 107 15.06 -8.90 14.14
CA SER A 107 15.10 -8.81 12.68
C SER A 107 14.15 -9.85 12.09
N GLY A 108 13.24 -9.41 11.23
CA GLY A 108 12.23 -10.28 10.61
C GLY A 108 10.90 -9.60 10.41
N LEU A 109 9.88 -10.43 10.17
CA LEU A 109 8.51 -10.00 9.97
C LEU A 109 7.88 -9.55 11.28
N LEU A 110 7.52 -8.25 11.38
CA LEU A 110 6.76 -7.73 12.51
C LEU A 110 5.27 -8.08 12.38
N ILE A 111 4.71 -7.82 11.22
CA ILE A 111 3.28 -8.01 10.93
C ILE A 111 3.03 -8.19 9.44
N ASP A 112 2.05 -9.02 9.10
CA ASP A 112 1.47 -9.18 7.76
C ASP A 112 -0.03 -9.34 7.97
N SER A 113 -0.84 -8.35 7.56
CA SER A 113 -2.26 -8.31 7.89
C SER A 113 -3.06 -7.42 6.94
N THR A 114 -4.39 -7.40 7.15
CA THR A 114 -5.33 -6.58 6.39
C THR A 114 -6.26 -5.85 7.35
N VAL A 115 -6.57 -4.60 7.04
CA VAL A 115 -7.53 -3.80 7.80
C VAL A 115 -8.43 -3.00 6.87
N ALA A 116 -9.71 -2.91 7.22
CA ALA A 116 -10.65 -2.02 6.53
C ALA A 116 -10.34 -0.56 6.87
N VAL A 117 -10.43 0.31 5.87
CA VAL A 117 -10.15 1.75 6.01
C VAL A 117 -11.25 2.57 5.33
N THR A 118 -11.41 3.81 5.76
CA THR A 118 -12.39 4.71 5.15
C THR A 118 -11.88 5.30 3.83
N ALA A 119 -12.80 5.77 2.99
CA ALA A 119 -12.45 6.49 1.76
C ALA A 119 -11.56 7.72 2.03
N ALA A 120 -11.74 8.38 3.20
CA ALA A 120 -10.92 9.52 3.61
C ALA A 120 -9.46 9.09 3.87
N ILE A 121 -9.23 7.96 4.53
CA ILE A 121 -7.90 7.39 4.76
C ILE A 121 -7.24 7.00 3.42
N LEU A 122 -7.98 6.35 2.52
CA LEU A 122 -7.48 6.02 1.18
C LEU A 122 -7.07 7.27 0.40
N ALA A 123 -7.85 8.36 0.49
CA ALA A 123 -7.51 9.62 -0.15
C ALA A 123 -6.20 10.21 0.40
N GLN A 124 -5.95 10.12 1.71
CA GLN A 124 -4.69 10.57 2.33
C GLN A 124 -3.49 9.72 1.88
N ILE A 125 -3.65 8.39 1.80
CA ILE A 125 -2.60 7.49 1.28
C ILE A 125 -2.27 7.84 -0.18
N ARG A 126 -3.29 8.07 -1.01
CA ARG A 126 -3.13 8.44 -2.43
C ARG A 126 -2.52 9.81 -2.66
N ALA A 127 -2.59 10.70 -1.68
CA ALA A 127 -2.02 12.04 -1.75
C ALA A 127 -0.52 12.10 -1.36
N ASP A 128 0.12 10.95 -1.09
CA ASP A 128 1.52 10.82 -0.64
C ASP A 128 1.83 11.66 0.61
N THR A 129 0.80 11.87 1.46
CA THR A 129 0.91 12.65 2.70
C THR A 129 0.85 11.79 3.95
N THR A 130 1.22 10.52 3.83
CA THR A 130 1.19 9.56 4.93
C THR A 130 2.56 8.95 5.18
N TYR A 131 2.78 8.50 6.40
CA TYR A 131 4.00 7.80 6.78
C TYR A 131 3.71 6.64 7.72
N VAL A 132 4.58 5.65 7.70
CA VAL A 132 4.63 4.58 8.71
C VAL A 132 5.69 4.93 9.73
N ASN A 133 5.40 4.73 11.03
CA ASN A 133 6.44 4.69 12.05
C ASN A 133 6.27 3.50 13.00
N VAL A 134 7.39 3.13 13.61
CA VAL A 134 7.48 2.05 14.60
C VAL A 134 8.02 2.65 15.89
N HIS A 135 7.33 2.35 16.98
CA HIS A 135 7.64 2.82 18.31
C HIS A 135 8.32 1.71 19.13
N THR A 136 9.26 2.09 19.96
CA THR A 136 9.95 1.20 20.90
C THR A 136 9.80 1.71 22.32
N LYS A 137 10.16 0.87 23.29
CA LYS A 137 10.16 1.29 24.70
C LYS A 137 11.09 2.47 24.98
N VAL A 138 12.20 2.57 24.25
CA VAL A 138 13.18 3.65 24.40
C VAL A 138 12.70 4.90 23.67
N ASN A 139 12.18 4.74 22.45
CA ASN A 139 11.71 5.83 21.59
C ASN A 139 10.19 5.72 21.40
N GLN A 140 9.45 6.11 22.43
CA GLN A 140 7.99 5.98 22.48
C GLN A 140 7.26 6.90 21.48
N ALA A 141 7.89 8.00 21.07
CA ALA A 141 7.35 8.89 20.03
C ALA A 141 7.56 8.37 18.60
N GLY A 142 8.43 7.38 18.42
CA GLY A 142 8.86 6.75 17.18
C GLY A 142 10.35 6.53 17.18
N GLU A 143 10.81 5.36 16.75
CA GLU A 143 12.24 5.06 16.59
C GLU A 143 12.65 5.11 15.12
N ILE A 144 11.83 4.56 14.25
CA ILE A 144 12.05 4.57 12.81
C ILE A 144 10.79 4.94 12.07
N ARG A 145 10.94 5.70 11.00
CA ARG A 145 9.87 6.25 10.20
C ARG A 145 10.20 6.26 8.71
N GLY A 146 9.16 6.19 7.85
CA GLY A 146 9.29 6.38 6.40
C GLY A 146 8.00 6.88 5.78
N GLN A 147 8.09 7.81 4.83
CA GLN A 147 6.93 8.23 4.03
C GLN A 147 6.49 7.08 3.14
N LEU A 148 5.16 6.89 3.04
CA LEU A 148 4.57 6.01 2.05
C LEU A 148 4.54 6.72 0.70
N PHE A 149 5.07 6.09 -0.33
CA PHE A 149 4.97 6.57 -1.69
C PHE A 149 4.55 5.45 -2.63
N ARG A 150 3.79 5.81 -3.64
CA ARG A 150 3.29 4.87 -4.63
C ARG A 150 4.42 4.40 -5.53
N PHE A 151 4.49 3.08 -5.79
CA PHE A 151 5.47 2.50 -6.70
C PHE A 151 4.82 1.64 -7.81
N GLN A 152 3.51 1.37 -7.70
CA GLN A 152 2.73 0.65 -8.70
C GLN A 152 1.28 1.10 -8.69
#